data_b5e78c5cf32fc9823b846ef7f8a7313e
#
_entry.id   b5e78c5cf32fc9823b846ef7f8a7313e
#
_cell.length_a   1.000
_cell.length_b   1.000
_cell.length_c   1.000
_cell.angle_alpha   90.00
_cell.angle_beta   90.00
_cell.angle_gamma   90.00
#
_symmetry.space_group_name_H-M   'P 1'
#
loop_
_entity.id
_entity.type
_entity.pdbx_description
1 polymer ?
#
loop_
_entity_poly.entity_id
_entity_poly.type
_entity_poly.pdbx_seq_one_letter_code
_entity_poly.pdbx_strand_id
1 'polypeptide(L)'
;LPLLQGLPHRVRRPAARLHARVRTLRSCTYTGAWPFAVVGLYAATAWVWHLPGPYQAVLRNDLLHAAEHATMLGAAMLLWWTVLQSGRRSMFGYGTGIAVVFLTALQHAALGGVLTLAPSVLYPTYAASAAAVGMTPLQDQQLAGTLMWAPSKILHGVVVVVLLAAWLRDVEAGTPPTRTAARVGFVAPAATDPTRTGEADRGVTGAP
;
A
#
# COMPACT_ATOMS: atom_id res chain seq x y z
N LEU A 1 23.72 -8.20 4.49
CA LEU A 1 23.17 -9.10 3.48
C LEU A 1 23.95 -10.41 3.44
N PRO A 2 23.78 -11.32 4.44
CA PRO A 2 24.58 -12.55 4.52
C PRO A 2 24.38 -13.48 3.33
N LEU A 3 23.19 -13.48 2.71
CA LEU A 3 22.85 -14.34 1.56
C LEU A 3 23.67 -14.03 0.28
N LEU A 4 24.19 -12.81 0.12
CA LEU A 4 24.99 -12.45 -1.04
C LEU A 4 26.47 -12.83 -0.89
N GLN A 5 26.91 -13.17 0.33
CA GLN A 5 28.32 -13.51 0.58
C GLN A 5 28.71 -14.90 0.08
N GLY A 6 27.74 -15.80 -0.11
CA GLY A 6 27.94 -17.14 -0.65
C GLY A 6 27.90 -17.25 -2.17
N LEU A 7 27.64 -16.16 -2.92
CA LEU A 7 27.54 -16.19 -4.37
C LEU A 7 28.91 -15.96 -5.05
N PRO A 8 29.18 -16.64 -6.19
CA PRO A 8 30.37 -16.40 -7.00
C PRO A 8 30.51 -14.94 -7.42
N HIS A 9 31.74 -14.41 -7.48
CA HIS A 9 32.01 -13.00 -7.79
C HIS A 9 31.33 -12.48 -9.08
N ARG A 10 31.13 -13.36 -10.08
CA ARG A 10 30.50 -13.02 -11.35
C ARG A 10 29.01 -12.68 -11.21
N VAL A 11 28.31 -13.26 -10.23
CA VAL A 11 26.88 -13.04 -9.96
C VAL A 11 26.67 -12.00 -8.86
N ARG A 12 27.60 -11.91 -7.93
CA ARG A 12 27.51 -10.99 -6.77
C ARG A 12 27.50 -9.51 -7.17
N ARG A 13 28.33 -9.10 -8.15
CA ARG A 13 28.38 -7.71 -8.61
C ARG A 13 27.10 -7.24 -9.31
N PRO A 14 26.50 -7.97 -10.28
CA PRO A 14 25.23 -7.56 -10.87
C PRO A 14 24.08 -7.64 -9.86
N ALA A 15 24.05 -8.65 -8.98
CA ALA A 15 23.05 -8.75 -7.93
C ALA A 15 23.13 -7.60 -6.92
N ALA A 16 24.33 -7.17 -6.52
CA ALA A 16 24.53 -6.02 -5.67
C ALA A 16 24.12 -4.69 -6.35
N ARG A 17 24.40 -4.54 -7.66
CA ARG A 17 23.95 -3.38 -8.45
C ARG A 17 22.44 -3.33 -8.61
N LEU A 18 21.81 -4.48 -8.88
CA LEU A 18 20.36 -4.59 -8.95
C LEU A 18 19.73 -4.26 -7.60
N HIS A 19 20.27 -4.82 -6.51
CA HIS A 19 19.81 -4.50 -5.17
C HIS A 19 20.00 -3.02 -4.80
N ALA A 20 21.12 -2.41 -5.18
CA ALA A 20 21.35 -0.98 -4.99
C ALA A 20 20.37 -0.13 -5.81
N ARG A 21 20.12 -0.46 -7.09
CA ARG A 21 19.10 0.20 -7.93
C ARG A 21 17.70 0.05 -7.36
N VAL A 22 17.32 -1.15 -6.93
CA VAL A 22 16.03 -1.38 -6.27
C VAL A 22 15.93 -0.55 -4.98
N ARG A 23 17.02 -0.43 -4.21
CA ARG A 23 17.05 0.40 -3.00
C ARG A 23 16.96 1.90 -3.31
N THR A 24 17.56 2.38 -4.39
CA THR A 24 17.48 3.77 -4.83
C THR A 24 16.09 4.08 -5.40
N LEU A 25 15.51 3.19 -6.18
CA LEU A 25 14.11 3.31 -6.64
C LEU A 25 13.14 3.31 -5.44
N ARG A 26 13.40 2.49 -4.42
CA ARG A 26 12.63 2.49 -3.16
C ARG A 26 12.71 3.84 -2.42
N SER A 27 13.84 4.52 -2.44
CA SER A 27 13.97 5.84 -1.77
C SER A 27 13.34 6.99 -2.55
N CYS A 28 13.22 6.89 -3.89
CA CYS A 28 12.63 7.92 -4.74
C CYS A 28 11.11 7.84 -4.88
N THR A 29 10.52 6.65 -4.75
CA THR A 29 9.07 6.42 -5.00
C THR A 29 8.20 6.45 -3.75
N TYR A 30 8.79 6.45 -2.55
CA TYR A 30 8.01 6.40 -1.31
C TYR A 30 7.69 7.80 -0.77
N THR A 31 6.89 8.54 -1.50
CA THR A 31 6.13 9.64 -0.90
C THR A 31 5.05 9.06 0.02
N GLY A 32 4.60 9.79 1.04
CA GLY A 32 3.51 9.35 1.92
C GLY A 32 2.21 8.98 1.18
N ALA A 33 2.08 9.37 -0.11
CA ALA A 33 0.96 9.05 -0.98
C ALA A 33 1.03 7.64 -1.62
N TRP A 34 2.21 7.00 -1.66
CA TRP A 34 2.40 5.70 -2.33
C TRP A 34 1.43 4.61 -1.87
N PRO A 35 1.21 4.34 -0.57
CA PRO A 35 0.28 3.32 -0.12
C PRO A 35 -1.14 3.53 -0.65
N PHE A 36 -1.57 4.78 -0.70
CA PHE A 36 -2.90 5.14 -1.19
C PHE A 36 -3.00 5.03 -2.72
N ALA A 37 -1.94 5.33 -3.45
CA ALA A 37 -1.86 5.09 -4.89
C ALA A 37 -1.98 3.58 -5.21
N VAL A 38 -1.36 2.71 -4.39
CA VAL A 38 -1.50 1.26 -4.53
C VAL A 38 -2.92 0.80 -4.26
N VAL A 39 -3.59 1.34 -3.24
CA VAL A 39 -5.03 1.08 -3.00
C VAL A 39 -5.87 1.51 -4.19
N GLY A 40 -5.61 2.70 -4.74
CA GLY A 40 -6.29 3.22 -5.93
C GLY A 40 -6.09 2.32 -7.16
N LEU A 41 -4.86 1.86 -7.40
CA LEU A 41 -4.56 0.93 -8.48
C LEU A 41 -5.30 -0.40 -8.31
N TYR A 42 -5.26 -0.96 -7.11
CA TYR A 42 -5.96 -2.20 -6.79
C TYR A 42 -7.48 -2.06 -6.97
N ALA A 43 -8.07 -0.98 -6.47
CA ALA A 43 -9.47 -0.69 -6.65
C ALA A 43 -9.82 -0.51 -8.13
N ALA A 44 -9.07 0.32 -8.86
CA ALA A 44 -9.29 0.55 -10.29
C ALA A 44 -9.26 -0.75 -11.10
N THR A 45 -8.28 -1.63 -10.83
CA THR A 45 -8.18 -2.95 -11.48
C THR A 45 -9.42 -3.79 -11.19
N ALA A 46 -9.85 -3.87 -9.91
CA ALA A 46 -11.04 -4.62 -9.54
C ALA A 46 -12.30 -4.05 -10.22
N TRP A 47 -12.52 -2.75 -10.18
CA TRP A 47 -13.70 -2.12 -10.76
C TRP A 47 -13.75 -2.23 -12.28
N VAL A 48 -12.63 -2.04 -12.98
CA VAL A 48 -12.56 -2.14 -14.44
C VAL A 48 -12.96 -3.54 -14.91
N TRP A 49 -12.42 -4.59 -14.29
CA TRP A 49 -12.73 -5.96 -14.69
C TRP A 49 -14.16 -6.40 -14.31
N HIS A 50 -14.80 -5.75 -13.33
CA HIS A 50 -16.20 -6.01 -12.99
C HIS A 50 -17.20 -5.17 -13.78
N LEU A 51 -16.77 -4.28 -14.68
CA LEU A 51 -17.69 -3.65 -15.62
C LEU A 51 -18.29 -4.69 -16.58
N PRO A 52 -19.58 -4.63 -16.92
CA PRO A 52 -20.25 -5.65 -17.74
C PRO A 52 -19.57 -5.91 -19.08
N GLY A 53 -19.02 -4.89 -19.75
CA GLY A 53 -18.32 -5.03 -21.02
C GLY A 53 -17.03 -5.84 -20.92
N PRO A 54 -16.02 -5.36 -20.16
CA PRO A 54 -14.77 -6.09 -19.91
C PRO A 54 -15.01 -7.50 -19.36
N TYR A 55 -15.92 -7.65 -18.40
CA TYR A 55 -16.23 -8.93 -17.79
C TYR A 55 -16.73 -9.96 -18.84
N GLN A 56 -17.65 -9.57 -19.73
CA GLN A 56 -18.12 -10.46 -20.79
C GLN A 56 -17.07 -10.71 -21.89
N ALA A 57 -16.18 -9.74 -22.15
CA ALA A 57 -15.10 -9.90 -23.11
C ALA A 57 -14.07 -10.94 -22.65
N VAL A 58 -13.75 -10.96 -21.37
CA VAL A 58 -12.86 -11.95 -20.73
C VAL A 58 -13.37 -13.37 -20.95
N LEU A 59 -14.67 -13.62 -20.84
CA LEU A 59 -15.28 -14.95 -21.03
C LEU A 59 -15.19 -15.48 -22.49
N ARG A 60 -14.84 -14.60 -23.43
CA ARG A 60 -14.76 -14.93 -24.87
C ARG A 60 -13.34 -14.91 -25.41
N ASN A 61 -12.36 -14.52 -24.61
CA ASN A 61 -10.99 -14.31 -25.07
C ASN A 61 -9.99 -14.70 -24.00
N ASP A 62 -9.26 -15.81 -24.23
CA ASP A 62 -8.29 -16.37 -23.28
C ASP A 62 -7.14 -15.40 -22.95
N LEU A 63 -6.73 -14.55 -23.91
CA LEU A 63 -5.68 -13.57 -23.66
C LEU A 63 -6.17 -12.47 -22.70
N LEU A 64 -7.41 -12.00 -22.87
CA LEU A 64 -8.00 -11.05 -21.92
C LEU A 64 -8.21 -11.68 -20.54
N HIS A 65 -8.60 -12.96 -20.49
CA HIS A 65 -8.73 -13.70 -19.24
C HIS A 65 -7.37 -13.82 -18.54
N ALA A 66 -6.31 -14.15 -19.25
CA ALA A 66 -4.96 -14.14 -18.68
C ALA A 66 -4.51 -12.75 -18.21
N ALA A 67 -4.84 -11.70 -18.95
CA ALA A 67 -4.51 -10.32 -18.60
C ALA A 67 -5.29 -9.85 -17.34
N GLU A 68 -6.56 -10.21 -17.22
CA GLU A 68 -7.37 -9.98 -16.01
C GLU A 68 -6.67 -10.60 -14.80
N HIS A 69 -6.38 -11.89 -14.83
CA HIS A 69 -5.75 -12.60 -13.72
C HIS A 69 -4.37 -12.02 -13.38
N ALA A 70 -3.55 -11.74 -14.39
CA ALA A 70 -2.21 -11.17 -14.19
C ALA A 70 -2.26 -9.77 -13.54
N THR A 71 -3.16 -8.91 -14.00
CA THR A 71 -3.30 -7.55 -13.45
C THR A 71 -3.90 -7.55 -12.05
N MET A 72 -4.92 -8.37 -11.79
CA MET A 72 -5.52 -8.51 -10.46
C MET A 72 -4.52 -9.10 -9.46
N LEU A 73 -3.81 -10.16 -9.84
CA LEU A 73 -2.77 -10.76 -9.00
C LEU A 73 -1.63 -9.77 -8.73
N GLY A 74 -1.13 -9.09 -9.77
CA GLY A 74 -0.07 -8.11 -9.64
C GLY A 74 -0.45 -6.95 -8.70
N ALA A 75 -1.66 -6.41 -8.85
CA ALA A 75 -2.19 -5.37 -7.98
C ALA A 75 -2.36 -5.87 -6.53
N ALA A 76 -2.84 -7.09 -6.34
CA ALA A 76 -2.98 -7.71 -5.02
C ALA A 76 -1.61 -7.96 -4.36
N MET A 77 -0.63 -8.47 -5.09
CA MET A 77 0.74 -8.64 -4.58
C MET A 77 1.36 -7.32 -4.15
N LEU A 78 1.17 -6.25 -4.93
CA LEU A 78 1.66 -4.92 -4.60
C LEU A 78 0.98 -4.35 -3.36
N LEU A 79 -0.33 -4.56 -3.22
CA LEU A 79 -1.11 -4.17 -2.05
C LEU A 79 -0.59 -4.87 -0.78
N TRP A 80 -0.50 -6.20 -0.81
CA TRP A 80 -0.03 -6.96 0.34
C TRP A 80 1.44 -6.68 0.66
N TRP A 81 2.27 -6.47 -0.35
CA TRP A 81 3.64 -5.99 -0.15
C TRP A 81 3.66 -4.67 0.63
N THR A 82 2.78 -3.73 0.27
CA THR A 82 2.66 -2.43 0.95
C THR A 82 2.21 -2.60 2.40
N VAL A 83 1.23 -3.48 2.67
CA VAL A 83 0.77 -3.79 4.04
C VAL A 83 1.90 -4.42 4.87
N LEU A 84 2.65 -5.36 4.32
CA LEU A 84 3.77 -6.01 5.00
C LEU A 84 4.96 -5.07 5.28
N GLN A 85 5.03 -3.92 4.57
CA GLN A 85 5.98 -2.85 4.84
C GLN A 85 5.49 -1.87 5.93
N SER A 86 4.39 -2.16 6.61
CA SER A 86 3.87 -1.35 7.70
C SER A 86 4.36 -1.89 9.03
N GLY A 87 4.92 -1.00 9.88
CA GLY A 87 5.45 -1.37 11.18
C GLY A 87 6.52 -0.41 11.70
N ARG A 88 7.04 -0.72 12.87
CA ARG A 88 7.96 0.18 13.61
C ARG A 88 9.27 0.51 12.88
N ARG A 89 9.89 -0.48 12.21
CA ARG A 89 11.15 -0.33 11.47
C ARG A 89 10.94 -0.24 9.97
N SER A 90 9.71 -0.09 9.55
CA SER A 90 9.28 -0.10 8.16
C SER A 90 9.15 1.31 7.60
N MET A 91 8.96 1.39 6.29
CA MET A 91 8.78 2.66 5.59
C MET A 91 7.48 3.36 5.95
N PHE A 92 6.46 2.59 6.36
CA PHE A 92 5.13 3.07 6.74
C PHE A 92 4.82 2.69 8.17
N GLY A 93 4.22 3.60 8.93
CA GLY A 93 3.74 3.30 10.28
C GLY A 93 2.56 2.33 10.27
N TYR A 94 2.26 1.71 11.41
CA TYR A 94 1.12 0.81 11.59
C TYR A 94 -0.21 1.45 11.16
N GLY A 95 -0.41 2.74 11.46
CA GLY A 95 -1.62 3.48 11.07
C GLY A 95 -1.83 3.51 9.56
N THR A 96 -0.76 3.65 8.77
CA THR A 96 -0.85 3.58 7.30
C THR A 96 -1.27 2.19 6.84
N GLY A 97 -0.70 1.12 7.42
CA GLY A 97 -1.11 -0.25 7.11
C GLY A 97 -2.58 -0.52 7.42
N ILE A 98 -3.05 -0.07 8.58
CA ILE A 98 -4.46 -0.18 8.98
C ILE A 98 -5.36 0.60 8.00
N ALA A 99 -4.98 1.83 7.61
CA ALA A 99 -5.74 2.63 6.65
C ALA A 99 -5.81 1.96 5.27
N VAL A 100 -4.70 1.41 4.77
CA VAL A 100 -4.65 0.65 3.51
C VAL A 100 -5.60 -0.54 3.54
N VAL A 101 -5.55 -1.35 4.59
CA VAL A 101 -6.44 -2.52 4.75
C VAL A 101 -7.90 -2.10 4.87
N PHE A 102 -8.19 -1.04 5.63
CA PHE A 102 -9.54 -0.51 5.78
C PHE A 102 -10.12 0.00 4.45
N LEU A 103 -9.37 0.81 3.70
CA LEU A 103 -9.80 1.32 2.40
C LEU A 103 -10.01 0.19 1.39
N THR A 104 -9.15 -0.83 1.42
CA THR A 104 -9.30 -2.03 0.58
C THR A 104 -10.58 -2.79 0.96
N ALA A 105 -10.85 -2.95 2.24
CA ALA A 105 -12.07 -3.59 2.72
C ALA A 105 -13.32 -2.78 2.31
N LEU A 106 -13.26 -1.47 2.38
CA LEU A 106 -14.35 -0.58 2.01
C LEU A 106 -14.68 -0.68 0.51
N GLN A 107 -13.67 -0.63 -0.36
CA GLN A 107 -13.88 -0.76 -1.80
C GLN A 107 -14.44 -2.14 -2.20
N HIS A 108 -14.00 -3.23 -1.54
CA HIS A 108 -14.60 -4.55 -1.75
C HIS A 108 -16.06 -4.59 -1.32
N ALA A 109 -16.41 -3.95 -0.19
CA ALA A 109 -17.80 -3.83 0.23
C ALA A 109 -18.63 -3.05 -0.77
N ALA A 110 -18.08 -1.96 -1.32
CA ALA A 110 -18.77 -1.16 -2.32
C ALA A 110 -19.02 -1.96 -3.60
N LEU A 111 -18.00 -2.62 -4.16
CA LEU A 111 -18.11 -3.41 -5.36
C LEU A 111 -19.05 -4.62 -5.19
N GLY A 112 -18.85 -5.41 -4.12
CA GLY A 112 -19.71 -6.55 -3.80
C GLY A 112 -21.15 -6.12 -3.47
N GLY A 113 -21.30 -4.97 -2.81
CA GLY A 113 -22.59 -4.36 -2.53
C GLY A 113 -23.36 -3.99 -3.81
N VAL A 114 -22.66 -3.42 -4.80
CA VAL A 114 -23.27 -3.13 -6.12
C VAL A 114 -23.81 -4.41 -6.76
N LEU A 115 -23.05 -5.51 -6.71
CA LEU A 115 -23.50 -6.79 -7.28
C LEU A 115 -24.63 -7.43 -6.47
N THR A 116 -24.54 -7.40 -5.15
CA THR A 116 -25.52 -8.00 -4.23
C THR A 116 -26.85 -7.25 -4.25
N LEU A 117 -26.83 -5.93 -4.37
CA LEU A 117 -28.01 -5.07 -4.34
C LEU A 117 -28.52 -4.70 -5.74
N ALA A 118 -27.90 -5.20 -6.80
CA ALA A 118 -28.33 -4.91 -8.17
C ALA A 118 -29.79 -5.32 -8.39
N PRO A 119 -30.64 -4.42 -8.91
CA PRO A 119 -32.04 -4.74 -9.18
C PRO A 119 -32.23 -5.54 -10.48
N SER A 120 -31.18 -5.67 -11.28
CA SER A 120 -31.20 -6.33 -12.60
C SER A 120 -29.92 -7.12 -12.85
N VAL A 121 -29.98 -8.05 -13.79
CA VAL A 121 -28.86 -8.89 -14.21
C VAL A 121 -27.82 -8.05 -14.96
N LEU A 122 -26.62 -7.95 -14.45
CA LEU A 122 -25.47 -7.27 -15.06
C LEU A 122 -24.69 -8.22 -16.00
N TYR A 123 -24.73 -9.53 -15.72
CA TYR A 123 -23.94 -10.55 -16.41
C TYR A 123 -24.85 -11.65 -17.00
N PRO A 124 -25.59 -11.39 -18.09
CA PRO A 124 -26.54 -12.35 -18.64
C PRO A 124 -25.89 -13.64 -19.18
N THR A 125 -24.58 -13.63 -19.41
CA THR A 125 -23.83 -14.80 -19.90
C THR A 125 -23.91 -15.99 -18.93
N TYR A 126 -24.17 -15.76 -17.63
CA TYR A 126 -24.29 -16.83 -16.63
C TYR A 126 -25.71 -17.39 -16.48
N ALA A 127 -26.67 -16.95 -17.29
CA ALA A 127 -28.06 -17.39 -17.17
C ALA A 127 -28.24 -18.92 -17.27
N ALA A 128 -27.48 -19.56 -18.17
CA ALA A 128 -27.57 -21.01 -18.38
C ALA A 128 -26.93 -21.79 -17.17
N SER A 129 -25.80 -21.32 -16.65
CA SER A 129 -25.15 -21.95 -15.49
C SER A 129 -25.95 -21.76 -14.21
N ALA A 130 -26.55 -20.59 -13.99
CA ALA A 130 -27.46 -20.35 -12.87
C ALA A 130 -28.67 -21.29 -12.91
N ALA A 131 -29.29 -21.46 -14.07
CA ALA A 131 -30.43 -22.37 -14.23
C ALA A 131 -30.06 -23.84 -13.96
N ALA A 132 -28.83 -24.25 -14.30
CA ALA A 132 -28.35 -25.61 -14.04
C ALA A 132 -28.26 -25.95 -12.55
N VAL A 133 -28.12 -24.96 -11.67
CA VAL A 133 -28.10 -25.11 -10.22
C VAL A 133 -29.42 -24.67 -9.54
N GLY A 134 -30.47 -24.46 -10.34
CA GLY A 134 -31.81 -24.10 -9.85
C GLY A 134 -31.96 -22.66 -9.37
N MET A 135 -31.06 -21.75 -9.78
CA MET A 135 -31.08 -20.33 -9.41
C MET A 135 -31.53 -19.45 -10.59
N THR A 136 -32.13 -18.31 -10.27
CA THR A 136 -32.29 -17.26 -11.28
C THR A 136 -30.96 -16.55 -11.53
N PRO A 137 -30.71 -15.97 -12.72
CA PRO A 137 -29.47 -15.25 -12.99
C PRO A 137 -29.19 -14.10 -12.02
N LEU A 138 -30.24 -13.46 -11.51
CA LEU A 138 -30.13 -12.41 -10.50
C LEU A 138 -29.69 -12.94 -9.14
N GLN A 139 -30.27 -14.07 -8.72
CA GLN A 139 -29.87 -14.73 -7.46
C GLN A 139 -28.41 -15.20 -7.49
N ASP A 140 -27.97 -15.77 -8.60
CA ASP A 140 -26.57 -16.18 -8.82
C ASP A 140 -25.62 -14.97 -8.71
N GLN A 141 -25.93 -13.87 -9.40
CA GLN A 141 -25.16 -12.63 -9.33
C GLN A 141 -25.11 -12.05 -7.91
N GLN A 142 -26.24 -12.01 -7.20
CA GLN A 142 -26.33 -11.49 -5.83
C GLN A 142 -25.55 -12.37 -4.84
N LEU A 143 -25.61 -13.69 -5.02
CA LEU A 143 -24.83 -14.64 -4.24
C LEU A 143 -23.32 -14.45 -4.51
N ALA A 144 -22.92 -14.35 -5.78
CA ALA A 144 -21.53 -14.10 -6.16
C ALA A 144 -21.01 -12.79 -5.53
N GLY A 145 -21.80 -11.71 -5.60
CA GLY A 145 -21.49 -10.46 -4.92
C GLY A 145 -21.28 -10.64 -3.43
N THR A 146 -22.16 -11.37 -2.76
CA THR A 146 -22.04 -11.65 -1.31
C THR A 146 -20.81 -12.46 -0.99
N LEU A 147 -20.51 -13.52 -1.75
CA LEU A 147 -19.32 -14.34 -1.57
C LEU A 147 -18.03 -13.59 -1.84
N MET A 148 -18.05 -12.59 -2.70
CA MET A 148 -16.88 -11.77 -2.99
C MET A 148 -16.47 -10.90 -1.80
N TRP A 149 -17.40 -10.23 -1.13
CA TRP A 149 -17.04 -9.27 -0.09
C TRP A 149 -17.11 -9.83 1.34
N ALA A 150 -18.01 -10.76 1.65
CA ALA A 150 -18.23 -11.23 3.02
C ALA A 150 -17.02 -11.99 3.60
N PRO A 151 -16.42 -13.00 2.93
CA PRO A 151 -15.24 -13.70 3.44
C PRO A 151 -14.01 -12.80 3.54
N SER A 152 -13.86 -11.85 2.63
CA SER A 152 -12.73 -10.92 2.65
C SER A 152 -12.69 -10.06 3.91
N LYS A 153 -13.84 -9.78 4.54
CA LYS A 153 -13.92 -9.03 5.80
C LYS A 153 -13.21 -9.74 6.95
N ILE A 154 -13.30 -11.05 7.00
CA ILE A 154 -12.62 -11.85 8.04
C ILE A 154 -11.11 -11.67 7.90
N LEU A 155 -10.56 -11.84 6.70
CA LEU A 155 -9.13 -11.67 6.45
C LEU A 155 -8.66 -10.25 6.80
N HIS A 156 -9.36 -9.22 6.28
CA HIS A 156 -9.01 -7.83 6.56
C HIS A 156 -9.11 -7.51 8.05
N GLY A 157 -10.16 -8.01 8.74
CA GLY A 157 -10.31 -7.86 10.18
C GLY A 157 -9.16 -8.47 10.97
N VAL A 158 -8.75 -9.69 10.63
CA VAL A 158 -7.60 -10.36 11.26
C VAL A 158 -6.32 -9.53 11.08
N VAL A 159 -6.06 -9.04 9.86
CA VAL A 159 -4.86 -8.22 9.59
C VAL A 159 -4.89 -6.91 10.38
N VAL A 160 -6.04 -6.24 10.46
CA VAL A 160 -6.18 -5.01 11.28
C VAL A 160 -5.89 -5.32 12.76
N VAL A 161 -6.45 -6.39 13.30
CA VAL A 161 -6.20 -6.81 14.70
C VAL A 161 -4.72 -7.10 14.94
N VAL A 162 -4.05 -7.81 14.02
CA VAL A 162 -2.61 -8.11 14.11
C VAL A 162 -1.78 -6.82 14.08
N LEU A 163 -2.06 -5.90 13.16
CA LEU A 163 -1.35 -4.61 13.08
C LEU A 163 -1.58 -3.76 14.32
N LEU A 164 -2.82 -3.72 14.84
CA LEU A 164 -3.15 -3.00 16.05
C LEU A 164 -2.46 -3.60 17.29
N ALA A 165 -2.48 -4.92 17.43
CA ALA A 165 -1.80 -5.61 18.53
C ALA A 165 -0.28 -5.38 18.49
N ALA A 166 0.33 -5.40 17.30
CA ALA A 166 1.74 -5.09 17.12
C ALA A 166 2.05 -3.63 17.48
N TRP A 167 1.17 -2.70 17.10
CA TRP A 167 1.32 -1.29 17.45
C TRP A 167 1.23 -1.05 18.96
N LEU A 168 0.24 -1.64 19.64
CA LEU A 168 0.07 -1.50 21.09
C LEU A 168 1.28 -2.06 21.84
N ARG A 169 1.78 -3.24 21.46
CA ARG A 169 3.00 -3.80 22.05
C ARG A 169 4.23 -2.90 21.92
N ASP A 170 4.38 -2.23 20.77
CA ASP A 170 5.48 -1.31 20.53
C ASP A 170 5.35 -0.04 21.39
N VAL A 171 4.12 0.43 21.64
CA VAL A 171 3.83 1.55 22.52
C VAL A 171 4.13 1.17 23.98
N GLU A 172 3.67 0.01 24.44
CA GLU A 172 3.93 -0.50 25.80
C GLU A 172 5.41 -0.73 26.08
N ALA A 173 6.15 -1.18 25.07
CA ALA A 173 7.62 -1.36 25.18
C ALA A 173 8.39 -0.02 25.32
N GLY A 174 7.70 1.12 25.42
CA GLY A 174 8.30 2.45 25.60
C GLY A 174 9.14 2.92 24.42
N THR A 175 8.96 2.33 23.26
CA THR A 175 9.72 2.68 22.06
C THR A 175 8.89 3.67 21.22
N PRO A 176 9.28 4.96 21.17
CA PRO A 176 8.54 5.93 20.38
C PRO A 176 8.47 5.46 18.93
N PRO A 177 7.31 5.59 18.25
CA PRO A 177 7.20 5.32 16.83
C PRO A 177 8.30 6.11 16.14
N THR A 178 9.10 5.45 15.31
CA THR A 178 10.11 6.15 14.51
C THR A 178 9.36 7.17 13.64
N ARG A 179 9.32 8.41 14.12
CA ARG A 179 8.98 9.51 13.25
C ARG A 179 9.98 9.43 12.12
N THR A 180 9.52 9.05 10.95
CA THR A 180 10.21 9.41 9.72
C THR A 180 10.26 10.93 9.80
N ALA A 181 11.40 11.47 10.26
CA ALA A 181 11.63 12.88 10.25
C ALA A 181 11.45 13.30 8.80
N ALA A 182 10.34 13.95 8.51
CA ALA A 182 10.25 14.79 7.36
C ALA A 182 11.49 15.68 7.45
N ARG A 183 12.48 15.44 6.63
CA ARG A 183 13.55 16.38 6.33
C ARG A 183 12.92 17.52 5.53
N VAL A 184 12.06 18.27 6.19
CA VAL A 184 11.91 19.68 5.89
C VAL A 184 13.14 20.31 6.54
N GLY A 185 14.06 20.75 5.73
CA GLY A 185 15.26 21.46 6.18
C GLY A 185 14.84 22.72 6.93
N PHE A 186 14.59 22.58 8.22
CA PHE A 186 14.59 23.71 9.12
C PHE A 186 16.06 24.00 9.40
N VAL A 187 16.64 24.87 8.59
CA VAL A 187 17.89 25.55 8.92
C VAL A 187 17.56 26.43 10.11
N ALA A 188 17.92 26.00 11.30
CA ALA A 188 17.88 26.84 12.47
C ALA A 188 18.75 28.09 12.19
N PRO A 189 18.25 29.32 12.39
CA PRO A 189 19.08 30.50 12.30
C PRO A 189 20.23 30.38 13.31
N ALA A 190 21.44 30.62 12.84
CA ALA A 190 22.63 30.57 13.67
C ALA A 190 22.40 31.45 14.91
N ALA A 191 22.56 30.87 16.10
CA ALA A 191 22.55 31.60 17.35
C ALA A 191 23.67 32.65 17.28
N THR A 192 23.30 33.91 17.28
CA THR A 192 24.24 35.01 17.43
C THR A 192 24.83 34.92 18.82
N ASP A 193 26.10 34.63 18.90
CA ASP A 193 26.91 34.59 20.11
C ASP A 193 26.97 36.01 20.72
N PRO A 194 26.38 36.25 21.90
CA PRO A 194 26.36 37.57 22.53
C PRO A 194 27.70 37.94 23.15
N THR A 195 28.75 37.14 23.02
CA THR A 195 30.07 37.39 23.67
C THR A 195 31.06 38.17 22.82
N ARG A 196 30.69 38.64 21.60
CA ARG A 196 31.59 39.33 20.68
C ARG A 196 31.50 40.85 20.68
N THR A 197 30.83 41.44 21.65
CA THR A 197 30.77 42.90 21.85
C THR A 197 31.47 43.30 23.12
N GLY A 198 32.80 43.22 23.17
CA GLY A 198 33.51 43.63 24.38
C GLY A 198 35.00 43.84 24.27
N GLU A 199 35.56 44.00 23.08
CA GLU A 199 37.02 44.25 22.97
C GLU A 199 37.40 45.15 21.82
N ALA A 200 36.93 46.41 21.90
CA ALA A 200 37.44 47.49 21.06
C ALA A 200 37.20 48.84 21.72
N ASP A 201 37.68 49.06 22.93
CA ASP A 201 37.90 50.41 23.46
C ASP A 201 38.86 50.40 24.66
N ARG A 202 40.15 50.28 24.41
CA ARG A 202 41.21 50.79 25.32
C ARG A 202 42.48 51.06 24.55
N GLY A 203 42.76 52.31 24.37
CA GLY A 203 44.12 52.69 24.18
C GLY A 203 44.44 53.76 23.14
N VAL A 204 44.00 54.96 23.37
CA VAL A 204 44.75 56.16 22.90
C VAL A 204 44.55 57.27 23.95
N THR A 205 45.45 57.36 24.90
CA THR A 205 45.72 58.62 25.60
C THR A 205 47.21 58.60 26.02
N GLY A 206 47.94 59.61 25.63
CA GLY A 206 49.22 59.88 26.20
C GLY A 206 50.19 60.56 25.25
N ALA A 207 50.08 61.89 25.19
CA ALA A 207 51.15 62.79 24.84
C ALA A 207 52.16 62.93 25.99
N PRO A 208 53.21 63.67 25.95
CA PRO A 208 53.57 64.79 25.11
C PRO A 208 54.72 64.53 24.17
#